data_ab9b32a5e45cdd824ff0e13c79d5a524
#
_entry.id   ab9b32a5e45cdd824ff0e13c79d5a524
#
_cell.length_a   1.000
_cell.length_b   1.000
_cell.length_c   1.000
_cell.angle_alpha   90.00
_cell.angle_beta   90.00
_cell.angle_gamma   90.00
#
_symmetry.space_group_name_H-M   'P 1'
#
loop_
_entity.id
_entity.type
_entity.pdbx_description
1 polymer ?
#
loop_
_entity_poly.entity_id
_entity_poly.type
_entity_poly.pdbx_seq_one_letter_code
_entity_poly.pdbx_strand_id
1 'polypeptide(L)'
;IYNRIDQIASQYKIKGLISRQEIHLSQYTMIPLSNVYKLNAKSLDDLFTDEDDLENLFDYLQEQFEDIQIENLKQPLIHFANKLEIILNQKIDYDTLIGLLIHIICLIDRLKKHLSSAVHFQAASDILTKDRSTVEKVKEILLPIEQICCITISDVEAATIISIIKGKEQ
;
A
#
# COMPACT_ATOMS: atom_id res chain seq x y z
N ILE A 1 1.74 12.86 -29.12
CA ILE A 1 1.19 12.26 -27.87
C ILE A 1 1.36 10.74 -27.93
N TYR A 2 0.99 10.05 -29.05
CA TYR A 2 1.07 8.60 -29.22
C TYR A 2 2.49 8.03 -29.04
N ASN A 3 3.51 8.63 -29.67
CA ASN A 3 4.91 8.19 -29.54
C ASN A 3 5.45 8.24 -28.08
N ARG A 4 4.83 9.05 -27.23
CA ARG A 4 5.24 9.17 -25.83
C ARG A 4 4.62 8.11 -24.96
N ILE A 5 3.40 7.66 -25.31
CA ILE A 5 2.72 6.53 -24.64
C ILE A 5 3.46 5.23 -24.96
N ASP A 6 3.84 5.01 -26.23
CA ASP A 6 4.60 3.83 -26.65
C ASP A 6 6.01 3.78 -26.00
N GLN A 7 6.67 4.93 -25.84
CA GLN A 7 7.94 5.02 -25.12
C GLN A 7 7.81 4.66 -23.63
N ILE A 8 6.78 5.17 -22.97
CA ILE A 8 6.52 4.86 -21.56
C ILE A 8 6.10 3.40 -21.42
N ALA A 9 5.24 2.91 -22.29
CA ALA A 9 4.75 1.54 -22.25
C ALA A 9 5.82 0.49 -22.55
N SER A 10 6.85 0.83 -23.34
CA SER A 10 8.02 -0.04 -23.56
C SER A 10 8.96 -0.10 -22.35
N GLN A 11 8.94 0.92 -21.50
CA GLN A 11 9.77 1.04 -20.29
C GLN A 11 9.13 0.32 -19.08
N TYR A 12 7.80 0.18 -19.07
CA TYR A 12 7.03 -0.41 -17.98
C TYR A 12 6.15 -1.53 -18.54
N LYS A 13 5.97 -2.63 -17.78
CA LYS A 13 5.02 -3.72 -18.13
C LYS A 13 3.58 -3.21 -17.95
N ILE A 14 3.11 -2.38 -18.87
CA ILE A 14 1.74 -1.83 -18.81
C ILE A 14 0.76 -2.91 -19.29
N LYS A 15 -0.15 -3.33 -18.41
CA LYS A 15 -1.19 -4.34 -18.72
C LYS A 15 -2.42 -3.72 -19.41
N GLY A 16 -2.68 -2.43 -19.19
CA GLY A 16 -3.80 -1.72 -19.80
C GLY A 16 -3.73 -0.21 -19.59
N LEU A 17 -4.55 0.54 -20.31
CA LEU A 17 -4.64 1.99 -20.21
C LEU A 17 -6.08 2.40 -19.94
N ILE A 18 -6.27 3.34 -19.02
CA ILE A 18 -7.58 3.94 -18.73
C ILE A 18 -7.62 5.33 -19.37
N SER A 19 -8.62 5.60 -20.20
CA SER A 19 -8.77 6.89 -20.87
C SER A 19 -10.21 7.40 -20.80
N ARG A 20 -10.36 8.74 -20.75
CA ARG A 20 -11.65 9.43 -20.89
C ARG A 20 -12.17 9.46 -22.33
N GLN A 21 -11.28 9.28 -23.30
CA GLN A 21 -11.61 9.29 -24.73
C GLN A 21 -11.30 7.90 -25.31
N GLU A 22 -12.08 7.46 -26.29
CA GLU A 22 -11.75 6.26 -27.05
C GLU A 22 -10.49 6.53 -27.88
N ILE A 23 -9.39 5.92 -27.47
CA ILE A 23 -8.11 5.97 -28.19
C ILE A 23 -7.82 4.53 -28.64
N HIS A 24 -7.69 4.32 -29.94
CA HIS A 24 -7.30 3.02 -30.46
C HIS A 24 -5.77 2.90 -30.48
N LEU A 25 -5.23 2.14 -29.55
CA LEU A 25 -3.85 1.69 -29.54
C LEU A 25 -3.83 0.18 -29.73
N SER A 26 -3.35 -0.27 -30.89
CA SER A 26 -3.42 -1.68 -31.32
C SER A 26 -2.67 -2.66 -30.44
N GLN A 27 -1.85 -2.17 -29.51
CA GLN A 27 -0.97 -2.99 -28.65
C GLN A 27 -1.44 -3.08 -27.18
N TYR A 28 -2.45 -2.31 -26.78
CA TYR A 28 -2.89 -2.23 -25.38
C TYR A 28 -4.39 -2.43 -25.25
N THR A 29 -4.81 -3.12 -24.20
CA THR A 29 -6.23 -3.18 -23.84
C THR A 29 -6.66 -1.83 -23.30
N MET A 30 -7.59 -1.17 -23.99
CA MET A 30 -8.14 0.11 -23.58
C MET A 30 -9.42 -0.10 -22.78
N ILE A 31 -9.45 0.45 -21.58
CA ILE A 31 -10.64 0.46 -20.72
C ILE A 31 -11.16 1.89 -20.68
N PRO A 32 -12.31 2.19 -21.31
CA PRO A 32 -12.94 3.50 -21.20
C PRO A 32 -13.25 3.82 -19.75
N LEU A 33 -12.94 5.04 -19.30
CA LEU A 33 -13.22 5.46 -17.92
C LEU A 33 -14.69 5.27 -17.52
N SER A 34 -15.61 5.41 -18.49
CA SER A 34 -17.04 5.13 -18.31
C SER A 34 -17.34 3.67 -17.94
N ASN A 35 -16.48 2.75 -18.33
CA ASN A 35 -16.63 1.33 -18.03
C ASN A 35 -16.00 0.98 -16.67
N VAL A 36 -14.98 1.72 -16.22
CA VAL A 36 -14.38 1.54 -14.89
C VAL A 36 -15.43 1.73 -13.79
N TYR A 37 -16.33 2.69 -13.94
CA TYR A 37 -17.43 2.89 -12.98
C TYR A 37 -18.52 1.80 -13.03
N LYS A 38 -18.56 0.98 -14.08
CA LYS A 38 -19.50 -0.14 -14.25
C LYS A 38 -18.89 -1.49 -13.90
N LEU A 39 -17.55 -1.53 -13.76
CA LEU A 39 -16.87 -2.73 -13.32
C LEU A 39 -17.17 -2.93 -11.83
N ASN A 40 -17.80 -4.05 -11.50
CA ASN A 40 -17.81 -4.52 -10.12
C ASN A 40 -16.34 -4.71 -9.68
N ALA A 41 -16.03 -4.42 -8.43
CA ALA A 41 -14.70 -4.68 -7.86
C ALA A 41 -14.17 -6.07 -8.23
N LYS A 42 -15.08 -7.06 -8.27
CA LYS A 42 -14.79 -8.45 -8.68
C LYS A 42 -14.30 -8.62 -10.13
N SER A 43 -14.65 -7.70 -11.04
CA SER A 43 -14.21 -7.74 -12.45
C SER A 43 -12.86 -7.05 -12.67
N LEU A 44 -12.44 -6.17 -11.77
CA LEU A 44 -11.06 -5.63 -11.72
C LEU A 44 -10.11 -6.65 -11.12
N ASP A 45 -10.56 -7.38 -10.09
CA ASP A 45 -9.82 -8.48 -9.47
C ASP A 45 -9.53 -9.62 -10.46
N ASP A 46 -10.47 -9.91 -11.39
CA ASP A 46 -10.29 -10.91 -12.46
C ASP A 46 -9.29 -10.46 -13.56
N LEU A 47 -9.01 -9.15 -13.68
CA LEU A 47 -8.04 -8.61 -14.63
C LEU A 47 -6.61 -8.56 -14.08
N PHE A 48 -6.48 -8.56 -12.77
CA PHE A 48 -5.21 -8.57 -12.04
C PHE A 48 -5.27 -9.72 -11.03
N THR A 49 -4.46 -10.75 -11.20
CA THR A 49 -4.36 -11.82 -10.21
C THR A 49 -3.56 -11.30 -9.03
N ASP A 50 -4.20 -11.22 -7.85
CA ASP A 50 -3.69 -10.59 -6.63
C ASP A 50 -2.27 -11.03 -6.24
N GLU A 51 -1.90 -12.29 -6.47
CA GLU A 51 -0.58 -12.82 -6.12
C GLU A 51 0.54 -12.23 -7.00
N ASP A 52 0.33 -12.16 -8.32
CA ASP A 52 1.33 -11.62 -9.26
C ASP A 52 1.56 -10.12 -9.04
N ASP A 53 0.53 -9.39 -8.62
CA ASP A 53 0.61 -7.94 -8.41
C ASP A 53 1.33 -7.57 -7.11
N LEU A 54 1.17 -8.36 -6.04
CA LEU A 54 1.93 -8.18 -4.81
C LEU A 54 3.41 -8.51 -5.00
N GLU A 55 3.75 -9.57 -5.74
CA GLU A 55 5.14 -9.88 -6.06
C GLU A 55 5.78 -8.74 -6.89
N ASN A 56 5.10 -8.25 -7.93
CA ASN A 56 5.57 -7.11 -8.71
C ASN A 56 5.75 -5.84 -7.86
N LEU A 57 4.88 -5.60 -6.87
CA LEU A 57 5.03 -4.50 -5.93
C LEU A 57 6.29 -4.67 -5.08
N PHE A 58 6.51 -5.84 -4.51
CA PHE A 58 7.68 -6.10 -3.67
C PHE A 58 8.99 -5.99 -4.47
N ASP A 59 9.02 -6.49 -5.71
CA ASP A 59 10.16 -6.36 -6.61
C ASP A 59 10.45 -4.87 -6.91
N TYR A 60 9.42 -4.09 -7.22
CA TYR A 60 9.55 -2.64 -7.41
C TYR A 60 10.08 -1.94 -6.15
N LEU A 61 9.55 -2.29 -4.97
CA LEU A 61 10.01 -1.70 -3.71
C LEU A 61 11.46 -2.08 -3.41
N GLN A 62 11.91 -3.31 -3.74
CA GLN A 62 13.30 -3.71 -3.59
C GLN A 62 14.25 -2.86 -4.45
N GLU A 63 13.83 -2.50 -5.67
CA GLU A 63 14.61 -1.60 -6.55
C GLU A 63 14.72 -0.17 -6.00
N GLN A 64 13.69 0.30 -5.28
CA GLN A 64 13.65 1.67 -4.75
C GLN A 64 14.34 1.81 -3.38
N PHE A 65 14.41 0.74 -2.59
CA PHE A 65 14.91 0.74 -1.21
C PHE A 65 16.06 -0.24 -1.04
N GLU A 66 17.26 0.13 -1.52
CA GLU A 66 18.46 -0.73 -1.51
C GLU A 66 18.88 -1.15 -0.10
N ASP A 67 18.66 -0.28 0.92
CA ASP A 67 19.04 -0.54 2.32
C ASP A 67 18.04 -1.43 3.09
N ILE A 68 16.95 -1.83 2.45
CA ILE A 68 15.89 -2.67 3.04
C ILE A 68 15.82 -3.99 2.28
N GLN A 69 15.99 -5.10 2.98
CA GLN A 69 15.81 -6.43 2.41
C GLN A 69 14.30 -6.76 2.37
N ILE A 70 13.62 -6.31 1.33
CA ILE A 70 12.17 -6.45 1.15
C ILE A 70 11.74 -7.92 1.17
N GLU A 71 12.54 -8.82 0.63
CA GLU A 71 12.26 -10.27 0.62
C GLU A 71 12.01 -10.82 2.04
N ASN A 72 12.76 -10.34 3.03
CA ASN A 72 12.59 -10.77 4.42
C ASN A 72 11.33 -10.17 5.07
N LEU A 73 10.74 -9.16 4.45
CA LEU A 73 9.55 -8.46 4.96
C LEU A 73 8.24 -8.90 4.30
N LYS A 74 8.27 -9.58 3.16
CA LYS A 74 7.06 -10.00 2.43
C LYS A 74 6.06 -10.70 3.36
N GLN A 75 6.45 -11.81 3.95
CA GLN A 75 5.57 -12.58 4.83
C GLN A 75 5.16 -11.84 6.12
N PRO A 76 6.07 -11.16 6.85
CA PRO A 76 5.71 -10.32 7.99
C PRO A 76 4.70 -9.23 7.65
N LEU A 77 4.81 -8.57 6.51
CA LEU A 77 3.91 -7.51 6.08
C LEU A 77 2.51 -8.05 5.73
N ILE A 78 2.42 -9.15 5.00
CA ILE A 78 1.15 -9.81 4.69
C ILE A 78 0.47 -10.30 5.98
N HIS A 79 1.25 -10.91 6.88
CA HIS A 79 0.73 -11.36 8.18
C HIS A 79 0.22 -10.18 9.02
N PHE A 80 0.96 -9.07 9.03
CA PHE A 80 0.55 -7.83 9.68
C PHE A 80 -0.79 -7.33 9.14
N ALA A 81 -0.95 -7.23 7.82
CA ALA A 81 -2.19 -6.76 7.20
C ALA A 81 -3.40 -7.63 7.57
N ASN A 82 -3.25 -8.96 7.52
CA ASN A 82 -4.29 -9.90 7.92
C ASN A 82 -4.69 -9.76 9.41
N LYS A 83 -3.71 -9.58 10.29
CA LYS A 83 -3.97 -9.34 11.72
C LYS A 83 -4.64 -8.00 11.97
N LEU A 84 -4.28 -6.98 11.20
CA LEU A 84 -4.83 -5.65 11.31
C LEU A 84 -6.32 -5.61 10.95
N GLU A 85 -6.75 -6.35 9.91
CA GLU A 85 -8.17 -6.56 9.60
C GLU A 85 -8.95 -7.11 10.81
N ILE A 86 -8.38 -8.10 11.49
CA ILE A 86 -9.01 -8.73 12.66
C ILE A 86 -9.12 -7.73 13.82
N ILE A 87 -8.05 -6.99 14.11
CA ILE A 87 -8.01 -6.00 15.21
C ILE A 87 -9.00 -4.89 14.97
N LEU A 88 -9.08 -4.38 13.73
CA LEU A 88 -9.96 -3.28 13.36
C LEU A 88 -11.39 -3.73 13.05
N ASN A 89 -11.63 -5.05 12.95
CA ASN A 89 -12.89 -5.64 12.47
C ASN A 89 -13.36 -5.03 11.14
N GLN A 90 -12.41 -4.79 10.24
CA GLN A 90 -12.63 -4.11 8.96
C GLN A 90 -11.80 -4.79 7.87
N LYS A 91 -12.42 -5.05 6.72
CA LYS A 91 -11.71 -5.54 5.54
C LYS A 91 -10.87 -4.44 4.91
N ILE A 92 -9.66 -4.81 4.52
CA ILE A 92 -8.75 -3.93 3.80
C ILE A 92 -8.89 -4.26 2.31
N ASP A 93 -9.40 -3.30 1.53
CA ASP A 93 -9.44 -3.45 0.07
C ASP A 93 -8.02 -3.44 -0.51
N TYR A 94 -7.88 -3.95 -1.73
CA TYR A 94 -6.58 -4.12 -2.38
C TYR A 94 -5.80 -2.79 -2.49
N ASP A 95 -6.44 -1.70 -2.90
CA ASP A 95 -5.78 -0.39 -3.03
C ASP A 95 -5.29 0.13 -1.68
N THR A 96 -6.06 -0.10 -0.62
CA THR A 96 -5.67 0.24 0.74
C THR A 96 -4.51 -0.62 1.21
N LEU A 97 -4.50 -1.91 0.89
CA LEU A 97 -3.40 -2.82 1.20
C LEU A 97 -2.10 -2.35 0.54
N ILE A 98 -2.12 -2.06 -0.77
CA ILE A 98 -0.96 -1.53 -1.49
C ILE A 98 -0.45 -0.24 -0.83
N GLY A 99 -1.35 0.72 -0.57
CA GLY A 99 -1.00 1.97 0.09
C GLY A 99 -0.40 1.76 1.48
N LEU A 100 -0.93 0.82 2.25
CA LEU A 100 -0.43 0.44 3.57
C LEU A 100 0.98 -0.15 3.51
N LEU A 101 1.23 -1.09 2.58
CA LEU A 101 2.53 -1.73 2.40
C LEU A 101 3.59 -0.70 2.01
N ILE A 102 3.29 0.17 1.06
CA ILE A 102 4.17 1.28 0.66
C ILE A 102 4.45 2.20 1.85
N HIS A 103 3.41 2.57 2.61
CA HIS A 103 3.55 3.44 3.79
C HIS A 103 4.51 2.83 4.83
N ILE A 104 4.36 1.53 5.13
CA ILE A 104 5.21 0.85 6.11
C ILE A 104 6.66 0.78 5.62
N ILE A 105 6.91 0.47 4.34
CA ILE A 105 8.27 0.45 3.80
C ILE A 105 8.92 1.84 3.83
N CYS A 106 8.18 2.90 3.46
CA CYS A 106 8.66 4.28 3.58
C CYS A 106 8.93 4.67 5.05
N LEU A 107 8.10 4.20 5.99
CA LEU A 107 8.30 4.40 7.41
C LEU A 107 9.60 3.72 7.90
N ILE A 108 9.84 2.47 7.50
CA ILE A 108 11.06 1.72 7.82
C ILE A 108 12.29 2.46 7.29
N ASP A 109 12.28 2.90 6.02
CA ASP A 109 13.38 3.65 5.41
C ASP A 109 13.68 4.94 6.19
N ARG A 110 12.65 5.70 6.52
CA ARG A 110 12.77 6.93 7.30
C ARG A 110 13.37 6.67 8.69
N LEU A 111 12.90 5.64 9.39
CA LEU A 111 13.39 5.29 10.72
C LEU A 111 14.84 4.80 10.69
N LYS A 112 15.23 4.01 9.69
CA LYS A 112 16.62 3.57 9.49
C LYS A 112 17.56 4.73 9.23
N LYS A 113 17.08 5.75 8.50
CA LYS A 113 17.83 6.99 8.23
C LYS A 113 17.76 8.02 9.37
N HIS A 114 17.14 7.68 10.50
CA HIS A 114 16.94 8.57 11.65
C HIS A 114 16.26 9.90 11.29
N LEU A 115 15.40 9.90 10.29
CA LEU A 115 14.66 11.07 9.87
C LEU A 115 13.40 11.21 10.77
N SER A 116 13.22 12.39 11.37
CA SER A 116 12.04 12.67 12.18
C SER A 116 10.78 12.75 11.32
N SER A 117 9.65 12.26 11.86
CA SER A 117 8.34 12.50 11.25
C SER A 117 7.98 13.98 11.42
N ALA A 118 7.93 14.71 10.31
CA ALA A 118 7.53 16.12 10.33
C ALA A 118 6.00 16.31 10.28
N VAL A 119 5.23 15.24 10.05
CA VAL A 119 3.79 15.35 9.83
C VAL A 119 3.04 14.63 10.96
N HIS A 120 2.49 15.43 11.89
CA HIS A 120 1.50 14.96 12.84
C HIS A 120 0.12 15.03 12.18
N PHE A 121 -0.44 13.88 11.82
CA PHE A 121 -1.84 13.82 11.38
C PHE A 121 -2.76 14.04 12.60
N GLN A 122 -3.69 14.97 12.51
CA GLN A 122 -4.69 15.21 13.57
C GLN A 122 -5.47 13.92 13.89
N ALA A 123 -5.79 13.13 12.86
CA ALA A 123 -6.46 11.83 13.02
C ALA A 123 -5.67 10.85 13.90
N ALA A 124 -4.34 10.82 13.82
CA ALA A 124 -3.51 9.97 14.67
C ALA A 124 -3.58 10.41 16.15
N SER A 125 -3.57 11.71 16.42
CA SER A 125 -3.75 12.25 17.78
C SER A 125 -5.09 11.87 18.38
N ASP A 126 -6.15 11.91 17.60
CA ASP A 126 -7.49 11.51 18.03
C ASP A 126 -7.56 10.02 18.37
N ILE A 127 -6.93 9.17 17.56
CA ILE A 127 -6.85 7.72 17.79
C ILE A 127 -6.06 7.42 19.06
N LEU A 128 -4.91 8.06 19.26
CA LEU A 128 -4.10 7.90 20.48
C LEU A 128 -4.88 8.24 21.75
N THR A 129 -5.75 9.24 21.68
CA THR A 129 -6.53 9.71 22.83
C THR A 129 -7.75 8.81 23.08
N LYS A 130 -8.44 8.37 22.03
CA LYS A 130 -9.74 7.70 22.10
C LYS A 130 -9.64 6.17 22.09
N ASP A 131 -8.59 5.60 21.52
CA ASP A 131 -8.50 4.16 21.25
C ASP A 131 -7.08 3.60 21.48
N ARG A 132 -6.51 3.93 22.63
CA ARG A 132 -5.16 3.50 23.00
C ARG A 132 -4.99 1.98 22.99
N SER A 133 -6.03 1.24 23.39
CA SER A 133 -6.00 -0.22 23.39
C SER A 133 -5.78 -0.81 21.99
N THR A 134 -6.40 -0.22 20.96
CA THR A 134 -6.18 -0.62 19.57
C THR A 134 -4.74 -0.29 19.13
N VAL A 135 -4.21 0.86 19.52
CA VAL A 135 -2.80 1.23 19.21
C VAL A 135 -1.83 0.21 19.80
N GLU A 136 -2.03 -0.20 21.07
CA GLU A 136 -1.19 -1.21 21.72
C GLU A 136 -1.22 -2.57 20.98
N LYS A 137 -2.40 -3.05 20.57
CA LYS A 137 -2.55 -4.27 19.78
C LYS A 137 -1.86 -4.17 18.40
N VAL A 138 -1.97 -3.01 17.74
CA VAL A 138 -1.31 -2.78 16.46
C VAL A 138 0.22 -2.76 16.63
N LYS A 139 0.73 -2.20 17.71
CA LYS A 139 2.16 -2.27 18.03
C LYS A 139 2.64 -3.71 18.26
N GLU A 140 1.85 -4.54 18.95
CA GLU A 140 2.21 -5.95 19.15
C GLU A 140 2.37 -6.69 17.81
N ILE A 141 1.52 -6.46 16.84
CA ILE A 141 1.62 -7.11 15.52
C ILE A 141 2.71 -6.49 14.62
N LEU A 142 3.23 -5.30 14.94
CA LEU A 142 4.39 -4.68 14.28
C LEU A 142 5.74 -5.19 14.79
N LEU A 143 5.79 -5.81 15.98
CA LEU A 143 7.05 -6.29 16.60
C LEU A 143 7.92 -7.15 15.67
N PRO A 144 7.40 -8.11 14.89
CA PRO A 144 8.24 -8.89 13.98
C PRO A 144 8.95 -8.02 12.93
N ILE A 145 8.28 -7.00 12.42
CA ILE A 145 8.83 -6.05 11.44
C ILE A 145 9.92 -5.20 12.11
N GLU A 146 9.66 -4.68 13.31
CA GLU A 146 10.65 -3.93 14.11
C GLU A 146 11.93 -4.73 14.36
N GLN A 147 11.78 -6.01 14.72
CA GLN A 147 12.90 -6.91 14.99
C GLN A 147 13.73 -7.18 13.73
N ILE A 148 13.09 -7.47 12.60
CA ILE A 148 13.78 -7.71 11.30
C ILE A 148 14.55 -6.47 10.86
N CYS A 149 13.95 -5.29 11.01
CA CYS A 149 14.50 -4.03 10.53
C CYS A 149 15.42 -3.33 11.55
N CYS A 150 15.48 -3.82 12.82
CA CYS A 150 16.19 -3.18 13.91
C CYS A 150 15.76 -1.72 14.15
N ILE A 151 14.46 -1.46 14.14
CA ILE A 151 13.85 -0.14 14.34
C ILE A 151 12.85 -0.17 15.49
N THR A 152 12.36 1.00 15.89
CA THR A 152 11.23 1.14 16.83
C THR A 152 10.17 2.05 16.23
N ILE A 153 8.94 1.53 16.09
CA ILE A 153 7.78 2.26 15.60
C ILE A 153 7.06 2.89 16.78
N SER A 154 6.86 4.20 16.75
CA SER A 154 6.21 4.94 17.84
C SER A 154 4.69 4.70 17.87
N ASP A 155 4.05 5.04 19.00
CA ASP A 155 2.59 5.00 19.14
C ASP A 155 1.91 5.93 18.11
N VAL A 156 2.54 7.05 17.78
CA VAL A 156 2.04 7.99 16.76
C VAL A 156 2.01 7.34 15.38
N GLU A 157 3.06 6.60 15.02
CA GLU A 157 3.12 5.89 13.72
C GLU A 157 2.09 4.75 13.67
N ALA A 158 1.93 3.99 14.75
CA ALA A 158 0.89 2.97 14.84
C ALA A 158 -0.52 3.57 14.72
N ALA A 159 -0.78 4.71 15.35
CA ALA A 159 -2.04 5.44 15.22
C ALA A 159 -2.24 5.99 13.79
N THR A 160 -1.16 6.41 13.12
CA THR A 160 -1.21 6.83 11.71
C THR A 160 -1.62 5.67 10.81
N ILE A 161 -1.06 4.48 10.99
CA ILE A 161 -1.44 3.25 10.27
C ILE A 161 -2.95 2.97 10.45
N ILE A 162 -3.46 3.04 11.67
CA ILE A 162 -4.89 2.88 11.95
C ILE A 162 -5.73 3.93 11.20
N SER A 163 -5.25 5.19 11.15
CA SER A 163 -5.97 6.27 10.48
C SER A 163 -6.08 6.10 8.98
N ILE A 164 -5.08 5.49 8.33
CA ILE A 164 -5.09 5.19 6.89
C ILE A 164 -6.27 4.27 6.55
N ILE A 165 -6.55 3.29 7.40
CA ILE A 165 -7.63 2.33 7.17
C ILE A 165 -8.99 2.93 7.53
N LYS A 166 -9.11 3.56 8.71
CA LYS A 166 -10.38 4.15 9.18
C LYS A 166 -10.79 5.42 8.40
N GLY A 167 -9.84 6.14 7.79
CA GLY A 167 -10.10 7.40 7.10
C GLY A 167 -10.82 7.29 5.75
N LYS A 168 -11.03 6.08 5.22
CA LYS A 168 -11.77 5.85 3.96
C LYS A 168 -13.29 5.74 4.13
N GLU A 169 -13.81 5.80 5.36
CA GLU A 169 -15.24 5.71 5.65
C GLU A 169 -16.00 7.07 5.68
N GLN A 170 -15.39 8.16 5.16
CA GLN A 170 -16.05 9.47 5.05
C GLN A 170 -16.40 9.84 3.63
#